data_ea621f15e5607945b38fbf40fdeb15d8
#
_entry.id   ea621f15e5607945b38fbf40fdeb15d8
#
_cell.length_a   1.000
_cell.length_b   1.000
_cell.length_c   1.000
_cell.angle_alpha   90.00
_cell.angle_beta   90.00
_cell.angle_gamma   90.00
#
_symmetry.space_group_name_H-M   'P 1'
#
loop_
_entity.id
_entity.type
_entity.pdbx_description
1 polymer ?
#
loop_
_entity_poly.entity_id
_entity_poly.type
_entity_poly.pdbx_seq_one_letter_code
_entity_poly.pdbx_strand_id
1 'polypeptide(L)' 'MNERTQKYKGKFTPQNPSKYIGDNTNIVYRSMWERRCMKYFDVNPSVIGWASEEVVIPYYDSMTK' A
#
# COMPACT_ATOMS: atom_id res chain seq x y z
N MET A 1 -19.07 13.26 -14.75
CA MET A 1 -19.29 12.00 -14.19
C MET A 1 -18.28 11.62 -13.21
N ASN A 2 -18.75 11.40 -12.09
CA ASN A 2 -17.86 11.13 -11.00
C ASN A 2 -17.76 9.70 -10.62
N GLU A 3 -18.48 8.87 -11.33
CA GLU A 3 -18.41 7.46 -11.03
C GLU A 3 -17.03 6.92 -11.24
N ARG A 4 -16.28 7.51 -12.20
CA ARG A 4 -14.96 7.01 -12.44
C ARG A 4 -14.06 7.17 -11.25
N THR A 5 -14.20 8.29 -10.56
CA THR A 5 -13.39 8.53 -9.39
C THR A 5 -13.63 7.48 -8.35
N GLN A 6 -14.88 7.11 -8.18
CA GLN A 6 -15.20 6.13 -7.16
C GLN A 6 -14.70 4.76 -7.51
N LYS A 7 -14.56 4.47 -8.79
CA LYS A 7 -14.06 3.17 -9.18
C LYS A 7 -12.63 2.95 -8.77
N TYR A 8 -11.91 4.02 -8.50
CA TYR A 8 -10.51 3.89 -8.12
C TYR A 8 -10.33 3.65 -6.63
N LYS A 9 -11.39 3.72 -5.88
CA LYS A 9 -11.31 3.43 -4.46
C LYS A 9 -11.58 1.97 -4.22
N GLY A 10 -10.92 1.40 -3.24
CA GLY A 10 -11.16 0.01 -2.92
C GLY A 10 -10.25 -0.46 -1.83
N LYS A 11 -10.36 -1.72 -1.51
CA LYS A 11 -9.52 -2.34 -0.51
C LYS A 11 -8.41 -3.12 -1.17
N PHE A 12 -7.23 -2.98 -0.63
CA PHE A 12 -6.05 -3.66 -1.14
C PHE A 12 -5.78 -4.89 -0.30
N THR A 13 -5.61 -6.03 -0.93
CA THR A 13 -5.29 -7.28 -0.25
C THR A 13 -3.82 -7.59 -0.50
N PRO A 14 -2.97 -7.48 0.52
CA PRO A 14 -1.55 -7.69 0.32
C PRO A 14 -1.21 -9.16 0.17
N GLN A 15 -0.18 -9.44 -0.60
CA GLN A 15 0.36 -10.79 -0.67
C GLN A 15 1.23 -11.08 0.52
N ASN A 16 1.80 -10.05 1.12
CA ASN A 16 2.66 -10.20 2.29
C ASN A 16 2.08 -9.36 3.42
N PRO A 17 0.98 -9.80 4.02
CA PRO A 17 0.27 -8.95 4.99
C PRO A 17 1.10 -8.53 6.18
N SER A 18 2.09 -9.32 6.55
CA SER A 18 2.90 -8.98 7.72
C SER A 18 3.76 -7.75 7.49
N LYS A 19 3.92 -7.32 6.24
CA LYS A 19 4.69 -6.11 5.97
C LYS A 19 3.89 -4.85 6.25
N TYR A 20 2.58 -4.93 6.24
CA TYR A 20 1.77 -3.74 6.44
C TYR A 20 1.76 -3.34 7.90
N ILE A 21 2.05 -2.07 8.15
CA ILE A 21 2.06 -1.54 9.51
C ILE A 21 0.68 -0.98 9.78
N GLY A 22 -0.10 -1.71 10.57
CA GLY A 22 -1.46 -1.35 10.88
C GLY A 22 -2.38 -2.52 10.62
N ASP A 23 -3.65 -2.21 10.38
CA ASP A 23 -4.68 -3.23 10.17
C ASP A 23 -4.61 -3.70 8.73
N ASN A 24 -3.96 -4.83 8.49
CA ASN A 24 -3.79 -5.32 7.14
C ASN A 24 -5.05 -5.91 6.54
N THR A 25 -6.13 -5.94 7.29
CA THR A 25 -7.41 -6.37 6.75
C THR A 25 -8.27 -5.21 6.29
N ASN A 26 -7.77 -3.99 6.43
CA ASN A 26 -8.56 -2.82 6.07
C ASN A 26 -7.67 -1.77 5.42
N ILE A 27 -6.97 -2.17 4.38
CA ILE A 27 -6.10 -1.26 3.64
C ILE A 27 -6.91 -0.69 2.49
N VAL A 28 -7.12 0.62 2.52
CA VAL A 28 -7.96 1.28 1.53
C VAL A 28 -7.10 2.17 0.63
N TYR A 29 -7.25 2.03 -0.66
CA TYR A 29 -6.61 2.94 -1.60
C TYR A 29 -7.68 3.89 -2.13
N ARG A 30 -7.26 5.11 -2.43
CA ARG A 30 -8.18 6.14 -2.91
C ARG A 30 -7.93 6.51 -4.36
N SER A 31 -6.89 5.93 -4.96
CA SER A 31 -6.59 6.21 -6.35
C SER A 31 -5.83 5.02 -6.90
N MET A 32 -5.81 4.91 -8.23
CA MET A 32 -5.04 3.83 -8.85
C MET A 32 -3.55 4.01 -8.60
N TRP A 33 -3.11 5.26 -8.46
CA TRP A 33 -1.72 5.51 -8.15
C TRP A 33 -1.35 4.91 -6.80
N GLU A 34 -2.21 5.13 -5.81
CA GLU A 34 -1.97 4.55 -4.49
C GLU A 34 -1.94 3.04 -4.55
N ARG A 35 -2.87 2.47 -5.31
CA ARG A 35 -2.92 1.02 -5.42
C ARG A 35 -1.65 0.47 -6.01
N ARG A 36 -1.10 1.15 -7.01
CA ARG A 36 0.15 0.71 -7.62
C ARG A 36 1.30 0.79 -6.62
N CYS A 37 1.35 1.85 -5.85
CA CYS A 37 2.40 1.98 -4.85
C CYS A 37 2.28 0.89 -3.80
N MET A 38 1.07 0.61 -3.36
CA MET A 38 0.85 -0.42 -2.36
C MET A 38 1.34 -1.77 -2.87
N LYS A 39 1.00 -2.10 -4.11
CA LYS A 39 1.42 -3.37 -4.67
C LYS A 39 2.94 -3.43 -4.79
N TYR A 40 3.54 -2.34 -5.21
CA TYR A 40 4.99 -2.30 -5.35
C TYR A 40 5.68 -2.52 -4.02
N PHE A 41 5.20 -1.85 -2.98
CA PHE A 41 5.82 -1.99 -1.67
C PHE A 41 5.58 -3.37 -1.08
N ASP A 42 4.43 -3.94 -1.39
CA ASP A 42 4.07 -5.24 -0.85
C ASP A 42 5.01 -6.33 -1.35
N VAL A 43 5.41 -6.26 -2.62
CA VAL A 43 6.22 -7.32 -3.21
C VAL A 43 7.70 -6.99 -3.29
N ASN A 44 8.09 -5.78 -2.99
CA ASN A 44 9.49 -5.37 -3.11
C ASN A 44 10.28 -5.89 -1.93
N PRO A 45 11.28 -6.74 -2.14
CA PRO A 45 12.02 -7.31 -1.01
C PRO A 45 12.83 -6.27 -0.23
N SER A 46 13.14 -5.14 -0.82
CA SER A 46 13.85 -4.09 -0.08
C SER A 46 12.94 -3.34 0.88
N VAL A 47 11.64 -3.44 0.72
CA VAL A 47 10.69 -2.79 1.60
C VAL A 47 10.34 -3.78 2.69
N ILE A 48 10.74 -3.48 3.92
CA ILE A 48 10.46 -4.37 5.04
C ILE A 48 9.13 -4.08 5.70
N GLY A 49 8.56 -2.93 5.41
CA GLY A 49 7.25 -2.59 5.93
C GLY A 49 6.71 -1.37 5.21
N TRP A 50 5.42 -1.14 5.29
CA TRP A 50 4.81 0.04 4.68
C TRP A 50 3.50 0.35 5.36
N ALA A 51 3.09 1.58 5.25
CA ALA A 51 1.85 2.06 5.85
C ALA A 51 1.17 2.98 4.88
N SER A 52 -0.13 3.21 5.08
CA SER A 52 -0.88 4.04 4.17
C SER A 52 -1.99 4.77 4.91
N GLU A 53 -1.62 5.66 5.82
CA GLU A 53 -2.65 6.41 6.53
C GLU A 53 -3.10 7.57 5.68
N GLU A 54 -2.29 8.61 5.58
CA GLU A 54 -2.63 9.72 4.71
C GLU A 54 -1.94 9.58 3.38
N VAL A 55 -0.71 9.08 3.41
CA VAL A 55 0.04 8.80 2.19
C VAL A 55 0.64 7.41 2.34
N VAL A 56 1.00 6.81 1.22
CA VAL A 56 1.61 5.50 1.24
C VAL A 56 3.11 5.68 1.50
N ILE A 57 3.58 5.10 2.59
CA ILE A 57 4.95 5.30 3.05
C ILE A 57 5.64 3.95 3.18
N PRO A 58 6.74 3.72 2.46
CA PRO A 58 7.51 2.49 2.62
C PRO A 58 8.60 2.66 3.67
N TYR A 59 8.98 1.55 4.28
CA TYR A 59 10.09 1.50 5.20
C TYR A 59 11.09 0.49 4.66
N TYR A 60 12.30 0.95 4.41
CA TYR A 60 13.32 0.14 3.80
C TYR A 60 14.24 -0.44 4.85
N ASP A 61 14.91 -1.52 4.47
CA ASP A 61 15.90 -2.13 5.33
C ASP A 61 17.07 -1.19 5.49
N SER A 62 17.28 -0.71 6.70
CA SER A 62 18.35 0.26 6.93
C SER A 62 19.72 -0.36 6.80
N MET A 63 19.81 -1.67 6.79
CA MET A 63 21.10 -2.32 6.65
C MET A 63 21.63 -2.23 5.23
N THR A 64 20.80 -1.82 4.31
CA THR A 64 21.25 -1.75 2.92
C THR A 64 21.85 -0.42 2.56
N LYS A 65 21.98 0.46 3.49
CA LYS A 65 22.51 1.78 3.18
C LYS A 65 23.95 1.76 2.72
#